data_d3bc63c77e632336ce63131abd3053cf
#
_entry.id   d3bc63c77e632336ce63131abd3053cf
#
_cell.length_a   1.000
_cell.length_b   1.000
_cell.length_c   1.000
_cell.angle_alpha   90.00
_cell.angle_beta   90.00
_cell.angle_gamma   90.00
#
_symmetry.space_group_name_H-M   'P 1'
#
loop_
_entity.id
_entity.type
_entity.pdbx_description
1 polymer ?
#
loop_
_entity_poly.entity_id
_entity_poly.type
_entity_poly.pdbx_seq_one_letter_code
_entity_poly.pdbx_strand_id
1 'polypeptide(L)'
;MKKLFITIAILTFVFLFTIEHFNTTDLPAEDIINIENTNTELPVVEPPKEDTHMTMSVIGDIMCHNTQYKDAYVSSTDTYDFSYVFEDIKQHISSADIAVGNLETTFAGKEKGYSNYPRFNTPEQLAYNLKDFGIDVLSTANNHSMDTNYNGIVSTINYLKDAGISHVGTNTSWYEQNEILIKEVNGIKVAFLAFTYGTNGITVPTDKAFAVNLIDDEFILKQISLAKELNTDLICANMHWGIEYQTKQNSEQDRLTNLLFTNGVDVILGSHPHVLQPMEKKTITLEDGTTKDCFVIYSLGNFMSGQTKTNTRNSVILNMSFTKDGETEKTTIDSVSYVPIYMYKRSSGGTRRYKVLDIEKTIQNYENGTDTSIGKSVYSTLQTELSKIKNTMGQNIEF
;
A
#
# COMPACT_ATOMS: atom_id res chain seq x y z
N MET A 1 26.76 -1.15 -50.77
CA MET A 1 26.21 -1.44 -52.07
C MET A 1 24.96 -2.29 -51.90
N LYS A 2 23.93 -1.96 -52.65
CA LYS A 2 22.63 -2.61 -52.82
C LYS A 2 21.56 -2.38 -51.72
N LYS A 3 20.71 -1.38 -52.05
CA LYS A 3 19.38 -1.12 -51.53
C LYS A 3 18.45 -2.22 -52.02
N LEU A 4 17.56 -2.70 -51.16
CA LEU A 4 16.41 -3.51 -51.59
C LEU A 4 15.14 -2.76 -51.22
N PHE A 5 14.40 -2.29 -52.24
CA PHE A 5 13.04 -1.75 -52.19
C PHE A 5 12.06 -2.92 -52.25
N ILE A 6 11.10 -2.98 -51.33
CA ILE A 6 9.94 -3.86 -51.42
C ILE A 6 8.72 -2.98 -51.73
N THR A 7 8.18 -3.15 -52.95
CA THR A 7 6.97 -2.52 -53.43
C THR A 7 5.76 -3.37 -53.04
N ILE A 8 4.78 -2.80 -52.36
CA ILE A 8 3.50 -3.44 -52.06
C ILE A 8 2.52 -3.06 -53.21
N ALA A 9 2.05 -4.06 -53.93
CA ALA A 9 1.04 -3.90 -54.97
C ALA A 9 -0.36 -4.02 -54.35
N ILE A 10 -1.20 -3.01 -54.54
CA ILE A 10 -2.62 -3.01 -54.17
C ILE A 10 -3.38 -3.56 -55.40
N LEU A 11 -4.07 -4.69 -55.21
CA LEU A 11 -5.00 -5.26 -56.19
C LEU A 11 -6.40 -4.68 -55.93
N THR A 12 -6.86 -3.83 -56.82
CA THR A 12 -8.26 -3.39 -56.93
C THR A 12 -9.00 -4.36 -57.85
N PHE A 13 -10.02 -5.06 -57.35
CA PHE A 13 -10.96 -5.86 -58.14
C PHE A 13 -12.12 -4.96 -58.57
N VAL A 14 -12.24 -4.75 -59.90
CA VAL A 14 -13.42 -4.10 -60.53
C VAL A 14 -14.33 -5.21 -61.03
N PHE A 15 -15.55 -5.28 -60.52
CA PHE A 15 -16.61 -6.12 -61.06
C PHE A 15 -17.46 -5.28 -61.97
N LEU A 16 -17.42 -5.61 -63.30
CA LEU A 16 -18.33 -5.11 -64.35
C LEU A 16 -19.54 -6.02 -64.38
N PHE A 17 -20.72 -5.49 -64.06
CA PHE A 17 -21.99 -6.14 -64.37
C PHE A 17 -22.56 -5.51 -65.64
N THR A 18 -22.80 -6.33 -66.67
CA THR A 18 -23.56 -6.02 -67.96
C THR A 18 -25.04 -6.01 -67.66
N ILE A 19 -25.72 -4.92 -68.00
CA ILE A 19 -27.17 -4.78 -67.93
C ILE A 19 -27.74 -5.22 -69.27
N GLU A 20 -28.55 -6.29 -69.31
CA GLU A 20 -29.41 -6.62 -70.42
C GLU A 20 -30.73 -5.84 -70.34
N HIS A 21 -31.11 -5.22 -71.48
CA HIS A 21 -32.37 -4.48 -71.62
C HIS A 21 -33.53 -5.45 -71.80
N PHE A 22 -34.52 -5.34 -70.90
CA PHE A 22 -35.86 -5.86 -71.12
C PHE A 22 -36.84 -4.70 -71.29
N ASN A 23 -37.48 -4.61 -72.46
CA ASN A 23 -38.63 -3.77 -72.73
C ASN A 23 -39.87 -4.35 -72.05
N THR A 24 -40.58 -3.54 -71.27
CA THR A 24 -41.94 -3.85 -70.83
C THR A 24 -42.87 -2.67 -71.09
N THR A 25 -43.93 -3.01 -71.78
CA THR A 25 -45.07 -2.17 -72.06
C THR A 25 -45.97 -1.95 -70.85
N ASP A 26 -46.47 -0.71 -70.74
CA ASP A 26 -47.68 -0.15 -70.14
C ASP A 26 -48.49 -0.95 -69.13
N LEU A 27 -48.53 -0.47 -67.89
CA LEU A 27 -49.64 -0.58 -66.91
C LEU A 27 -49.86 0.73 -66.17
N PRO A 28 -51.09 1.05 -65.73
CA PRO A 28 -51.46 2.39 -65.21
C PRO A 28 -50.97 2.68 -63.81
N ALA A 29 -50.74 3.98 -63.51
CA ALA A 29 -50.31 4.51 -62.27
C ALA A 29 -51.28 4.24 -61.12
N GLU A 30 -50.89 3.43 -60.16
CA GLU A 30 -51.44 3.42 -58.80
C GLU A 30 -50.51 4.16 -57.84
N ASP A 31 -51.08 4.91 -56.90
CA ASP A 31 -50.45 5.81 -55.96
C ASP A 31 -49.30 5.11 -55.18
N ILE A 32 -48.09 5.57 -55.43
CA ILE A 32 -46.92 5.19 -54.62
C ILE A 32 -46.98 5.99 -53.34
N ILE A 33 -47.46 5.35 -52.27
CA ILE A 33 -47.22 5.83 -50.87
C ILE A 33 -45.71 5.81 -50.65
N ASN A 34 -45.10 6.99 -50.61
CA ASN A 34 -43.71 7.17 -50.19
C ASN A 34 -43.60 6.81 -48.71
N ILE A 35 -43.24 5.56 -48.40
CA ILE A 35 -42.77 5.18 -47.05
C ILE A 35 -41.35 5.71 -46.92
N GLU A 36 -41.22 6.92 -46.34
CA GLU A 36 -39.94 7.36 -45.84
C GLU A 36 -39.48 6.32 -44.78
N ASN A 37 -38.47 5.55 -45.18
CA ASN A 37 -37.77 4.62 -44.33
C ASN A 37 -37.01 5.45 -43.24
N THR A 38 -37.72 5.90 -42.21
CA THR A 38 -37.08 6.39 -41.00
C THR A 38 -36.46 5.19 -40.32
N ASN A 39 -35.21 4.86 -40.69
CA ASN A 39 -34.33 4.04 -39.89
C ASN A 39 -34.04 4.84 -38.58
N THR A 40 -34.97 4.81 -37.65
CA THR A 40 -34.69 5.12 -36.25
C THR A 40 -33.87 3.96 -35.75
N GLU A 41 -32.53 4.06 -35.83
CA GLU A 41 -31.67 3.24 -34.99
C GLU A 41 -32.11 3.47 -33.55
N LEU A 42 -32.66 2.43 -32.94
CA LEU A 42 -32.94 2.46 -31.52
C LEU A 42 -31.62 2.75 -30.82
N PRO A 43 -31.59 3.68 -29.83
CA PRO A 43 -30.38 3.93 -29.07
C PRO A 43 -29.88 2.60 -28.50
N VAL A 44 -28.66 2.24 -28.84
CA VAL A 44 -27.96 1.11 -28.20
C VAL A 44 -27.82 1.51 -26.71
N VAL A 45 -28.66 0.95 -25.88
CA VAL A 45 -28.51 1.09 -24.41
C VAL A 45 -27.31 0.24 -24.07
N GLU A 46 -26.17 0.89 -23.80
CA GLU A 46 -25.02 0.20 -23.24
C GLU A 46 -25.46 -0.45 -21.91
N PRO A 47 -25.05 -1.69 -21.65
CA PRO A 47 -25.32 -2.31 -20.35
C PRO A 47 -24.71 -1.43 -19.24
N PRO A 48 -25.36 -1.34 -18.07
CA PRO A 48 -24.81 -0.59 -16.93
C PRO A 48 -23.40 -1.12 -16.64
N LYS A 49 -22.46 -0.20 -16.42
CA LYS A 49 -21.11 -0.56 -15.98
C LYS A 49 -21.18 -1.18 -14.61
N GLU A 50 -20.50 -2.32 -14.41
CA GLU A 50 -20.46 -3.00 -13.12
C GLU A 50 -19.51 -2.27 -12.16
N ASP A 51 -19.83 -2.33 -10.87
CA ASP A 51 -18.94 -1.86 -9.80
C ASP A 51 -17.65 -2.68 -9.78
N THR A 52 -16.56 -2.03 -9.41
CA THR A 52 -15.28 -2.71 -9.20
C THR A 52 -14.85 -2.60 -7.74
N HIS A 53 -14.16 -3.62 -7.25
CA HIS A 53 -13.80 -3.74 -5.85
C HIS A 53 -12.29 -3.96 -5.69
N MET A 54 -11.73 -3.41 -4.60
CA MET A 54 -10.34 -3.58 -4.23
C MET A 54 -10.22 -3.80 -2.73
N THR A 55 -9.29 -4.66 -2.34
CA THR A 55 -8.90 -4.87 -0.95
C THR A 55 -7.46 -4.42 -0.72
N MET A 56 -7.22 -3.75 0.42
CA MET A 56 -5.89 -3.31 0.84
C MET A 56 -5.58 -3.84 2.22
N SER A 57 -4.43 -4.52 2.39
CA SER A 57 -3.89 -4.88 3.70
C SER A 57 -2.74 -3.96 4.06
N VAL A 58 -2.68 -3.53 5.33
CA VAL A 58 -1.65 -2.59 5.81
C VAL A 58 -1.00 -3.12 7.08
N ILE A 59 0.33 -3.06 7.12
CA ILE A 59 1.15 -3.41 8.28
C ILE A 59 1.95 -2.23 8.80
N GLY A 60 2.29 -2.25 10.08
CA GLY A 60 3.06 -1.19 10.75
C GLY A 60 4.57 -1.23 10.51
N ASP A 61 5.35 -0.76 11.49
CA ASP A 61 6.79 -0.53 11.38
C ASP A 61 7.57 -1.84 11.27
N ILE A 62 8.38 -1.94 10.21
CA ILE A 62 9.32 -3.03 9.97
C ILE A 62 10.71 -2.57 10.37
N MET A 63 11.12 -2.91 11.61
CA MET A 63 12.41 -2.57 12.19
C MET A 63 13.18 -3.86 12.51
N CYS A 64 14.26 -4.13 11.79
CA CYS A 64 15.03 -5.34 12.05
C CYS A 64 16.19 -5.11 13.02
N HIS A 65 16.01 -5.49 14.27
CA HIS A 65 17.06 -5.43 15.30
C HIS A 65 18.10 -6.56 15.13
N ASN A 66 19.30 -6.37 15.72
CA ASN A 66 20.39 -7.34 15.62
C ASN A 66 20.02 -8.75 16.13
N THR A 67 19.14 -8.83 17.13
CA THR A 67 18.67 -10.12 17.65
C THR A 67 17.77 -10.85 16.65
N GLN A 68 17.13 -10.13 15.73
CA GLN A 68 16.26 -10.70 14.70
C GLN A 68 17.08 -11.16 13.50
N TYR A 69 17.99 -10.33 12.95
CA TYR A 69 18.79 -10.81 11.81
C TYR A 69 19.78 -11.91 12.23
N LYS A 70 20.29 -11.91 13.48
CA LYS A 70 21.06 -13.05 13.99
C LYS A 70 20.23 -14.32 14.12
N ASP A 71 18.95 -14.20 14.43
CA ASP A 71 17.99 -15.30 14.50
C ASP A 71 17.62 -15.85 13.12
N ALA A 72 17.64 -14.98 12.11
CA ALA A 72 17.37 -15.31 10.70
C ALA A 72 18.60 -15.82 9.93
N TYR A 73 19.79 -15.83 10.52
CA TYR A 73 21.02 -16.22 9.85
C TYR A 73 21.05 -17.73 9.57
N VAL A 74 21.35 -18.07 8.33
CA VAL A 74 21.48 -19.45 7.83
C VAL A 74 22.95 -19.75 7.56
N SER A 75 23.61 -20.40 8.52
CA SER A 75 25.07 -20.65 8.49
C SER A 75 25.54 -21.54 7.35
N SER A 76 24.68 -22.44 6.86
CA SER A 76 25.02 -23.37 5.75
C SER A 76 25.19 -22.65 4.40
N THR A 77 24.58 -21.50 4.21
CA THR A 77 24.61 -20.71 2.95
C THR A 77 25.20 -19.33 3.12
N ASP A 78 25.57 -18.91 4.34
CA ASP A 78 26.02 -17.55 4.70
C ASP A 78 25.01 -16.49 4.25
N THR A 79 23.70 -16.76 4.43
CA THR A 79 22.59 -15.89 4.04
C THR A 79 21.64 -15.66 5.20
N TYR A 80 20.52 -14.96 4.94
CA TYR A 80 19.47 -14.70 5.92
C TYR A 80 18.12 -15.16 5.35
N ASP A 81 17.25 -15.69 6.21
CA ASP A 81 15.90 -16.10 5.88
C ASP A 81 14.94 -15.64 6.98
N PHE A 82 14.08 -14.67 6.64
CA PHE A 82 13.06 -14.11 7.53
C PHE A 82 11.67 -14.70 7.30
N SER A 83 11.49 -15.59 6.33
CA SER A 83 10.16 -16.11 5.93
C SER A 83 9.37 -16.70 7.09
N TYR A 84 10.05 -17.44 7.99
CA TYR A 84 9.44 -18.06 9.16
C TYR A 84 8.81 -17.05 10.16
N VAL A 85 9.25 -15.76 10.13
CA VAL A 85 8.71 -14.71 11.00
C VAL A 85 7.26 -14.43 10.68
N PHE A 86 6.87 -14.55 9.40
CA PHE A 86 5.59 -14.14 8.87
C PHE A 86 4.65 -15.30 8.51
N GLU A 87 5.09 -16.54 8.69
CA GLU A 87 4.39 -17.74 8.24
C GLU A 87 2.95 -17.83 8.75
N ASP A 88 2.74 -17.53 10.04
CA ASP A 88 1.43 -17.69 10.71
C ASP A 88 0.37 -16.69 10.22
N ILE A 89 0.82 -15.56 9.62
CA ILE A 89 -0.04 -14.45 9.19
C ILE A 89 0.00 -14.21 7.68
N LYS A 90 0.75 -15.03 6.92
CA LYS A 90 0.95 -14.83 5.47
C LYS A 90 -0.36 -14.70 4.71
N GLN A 91 -1.35 -15.52 5.04
CA GLN A 91 -2.62 -15.53 4.33
C GLN A 91 -3.38 -14.20 4.45
N HIS A 92 -3.28 -13.50 5.59
CA HIS A 92 -3.96 -12.20 5.77
C HIS A 92 -3.42 -11.12 4.82
N ILE A 93 -2.15 -11.21 4.42
CA ILE A 93 -1.52 -10.27 3.50
C ILE A 93 -1.70 -10.73 2.05
N SER A 94 -1.41 -11.99 1.75
CA SER A 94 -1.43 -12.51 0.38
C SER A 94 -2.84 -12.65 -0.22
N SER A 95 -3.90 -12.49 0.58
CA SER A 95 -5.29 -12.49 0.10
C SER A 95 -5.79 -11.11 -0.31
N ALA A 96 -5.07 -10.03 0.02
CA ALA A 96 -5.41 -8.68 -0.41
C ALA A 96 -4.91 -8.42 -1.85
N ASP A 97 -5.60 -7.52 -2.55
CA ASP A 97 -5.19 -7.11 -3.89
C ASP A 97 -3.94 -6.23 -3.87
N ILE A 98 -3.71 -5.50 -2.78
CA ILE A 98 -2.51 -4.70 -2.54
C ILE A 98 -2.14 -4.69 -1.06
N ALA A 99 -0.86 -4.81 -0.75
CA ALA A 99 -0.35 -4.76 0.61
C ALA A 99 0.71 -3.67 0.82
N VAL A 100 0.54 -2.91 1.92
CA VAL A 100 1.33 -1.70 2.23
C VAL A 100 1.97 -1.82 3.61
N GLY A 101 3.20 -1.28 3.79
CA GLY A 101 3.88 -1.24 5.08
C GLY A 101 4.85 -0.07 5.21
N ASN A 102 5.44 0.11 6.41
CA ASN A 102 6.50 1.08 6.66
C ASN A 102 7.83 0.37 6.89
N LEU A 103 8.81 0.55 5.99
CA LEU A 103 10.16 0.02 6.12
C LEU A 103 11.03 0.98 6.92
N GLU A 104 11.15 0.74 8.22
CA GLU A 104 11.89 1.60 9.15
C GLU A 104 13.31 1.08 9.41
N THR A 105 14.03 0.84 8.32
CA THR A 105 15.43 0.42 8.28
C THR A 105 16.02 0.72 6.90
N THR A 106 17.34 0.61 6.76
CA THR A 106 18.01 0.70 5.46
C THR A 106 18.58 -0.64 5.02
N PHE A 107 18.75 -0.82 3.71
CA PHE A 107 19.47 -1.93 3.08
C PHE A 107 20.73 -1.38 2.38
N ALA A 108 21.83 -1.21 3.12
CA ALA A 108 23.09 -0.73 2.55
C ALA A 108 24.06 -1.85 2.16
N GLY A 109 23.61 -3.12 2.28
CA GLY A 109 24.35 -4.31 1.91
C GLY A 109 25.37 -4.78 2.93
N LYS A 110 25.87 -6.01 2.73
CA LYS A 110 26.84 -6.69 3.61
C LYS A 110 28.16 -5.95 3.75
N GLU A 111 28.65 -5.32 2.66
CA GLU A 111 29.93 -4.57 2.64
C GLU A 111 29.95 -3.37 3.59
N LYS A 112 28.78 -2.75 3.84
CA LYS A 112 28.64 -1.68 4.82
C LYS A 112 28.69 -2.20 6.26
N GLY A 113 28.46 -3.49 6.46
CA GLY A 113 28.28 -4.13 7.77
C GLY A 113 26.86 -3.94 8.30
N TYR A 114 26.20 -5.05 8.63
CA TYR A 114 24.87 -4.99 9.25
C TYR A 114 24.93 -4.40 10.65
N SER A 115 23.98 -3.56 10.99
CA SER A 115 23.96 -2.79 12.24
C SER A 115 22.56 -2.69 12.84
N ASN A 116 22.54 -2.34 14.13
CA ASN A 116 21.37 -2.21 14.98
C ASN A 116 21.17 -0.74 15.38
N TYR A 117 20.11 -0.47 16.19
CA TYR A 117 19.93 0.83 16.82
C TYR A 117 21.24 1.41 17.36
N PRO A 118 21.54 2.71 17.17
CA PRO A 118 20.65 3.75 16.65
C PRO A 118 20.66 3.92 15.13
N ARG A 119 21.45 3.16 14.38
CA ARG A 119 21.54 3.24 12.92
C ARG A 119 21.40 1.87 12.31
N PHE A 120 20.26 1.60 11.72
CA PHE A 120 19.95 0.31 11.15
C PHE A 120 20.56 0.12 9.75
N ASN A 121 21.21 -1.02 9.56
CA ASN A 121 21.52 -1.60 8.27
C ASN A 121 21.16 -3.09 8.32
N THR A 122 20.04 -3.43 7.73
CA THR A 122 19.44 -4.78 7.78
C THR A 122 19.91 -5.61 6.58
N PRO A 123 20.07 -6.94 6.73
CA PRO A 123 20.27 -7.83 5.59
C PRO A 123 19.18 -7.67 4.54
N GLU A 124 19.59 -7.40 3.32
CA GLU A 124 18.73 -7.11 2.17
C GLU A 124 17.80 -8.27 1.78
N GLN A 125 18.09 -9.49 2.24
CA GLN A 125 17.21 -10.65 2.08
C GLN A 125 15.82 -10.41 2.68
N LEU A 126 15.69 -9.50 3.64
CA LEU A 126 14.39 -9.12 4.18
C LEU A 126 13.48 -8.52 3.09
N ALA A 127 14.01 -7.76 2.12
CA ALA A 127 13.22 -7.21 1.01
C ALA A 127 12.56 -8.33 0.19
N TYR A 128 13.33 -9.35 -0.17
CA TYR A 128 12.81 -10.50 -0.94
C TYR A 128 11.80 -11.31 -0.13
N ASN A 129 12.06 -11.54 1.18
CA ASN A 129 11.10 -12.25 2.02
C ASN A 129 9.80 -11.45 2.25
N LEU A 130 9.85 -10.10 2.29
CA LEU A 130 8.66 -9.26 2.33
C LEU A 130 7.86 -9.34 1.03
N LYS A 131 8.52 -9.43 -0.14
CA LYS A 131 7.81 -9.66 -1.41
C LYS A 131 7.16 -11.04 -1.45
N ASP A 132 7.87 -12.09 -1.04
CA ASP A 132 7.32 -13.45 -0.94
C ASP A 132 6.17 -13.54 0.08
N PHE A 133 6.17 -12.68 1.09
CA PHE A 133 5.09 -12.53 2.06
C PHE A 133 3.85 -11.86 1.45
N GLY A 134 4.03 -11.02 0.41
CA GLY A 134 2.96 -10.38 -0.34
C GLY A 134 2.98 -8.85 -0.32
N ILE A 135 4.02 -8.20 0.18
CA ILE A 135 4.11 -6.74 0.21
C ILE A 135 4.35 -6.17 -1.19
N ASP A 136 3.58 -5.13 -1.55
CA ASP A 136 3.63 -4.44 -2.84
C ASP A 136 4.20 -3.03 -2.75
N VAL A 137 3.90 -2.31 -1.65
CA VAL A 137 4.32 -0.92 -1.46
C VAL A 137 4.91 -0.75 -0.06
N LEU A 138 6.07 -0.11 0.01
CA LEU A 138 6.69 0.29 1.28
C LEU A 138 6.91 1.80 1.36
N SER A 139 6.38 2.41 2.42
CA SER A 139 6.85 3.72 2.85
C SER A 139 8.30 3.60 3.31
N THR A 140 9.15 4.48 2.81
CA THR A 140 10.58 4.58 3.20
C THR A 140 10.90 5.95 3.82
N ALA A 141 9.91 6.87 3.90
CA ALA A 141 10.05 8.13 4.62
C ALA A 141 9.80 7.91 6.10
N ASN A 142 10.89 7.78 6.87
CA ASN A 142 10.88 7.66 8.32
C ASN A 142 12.16 8.21 8.93
N ASN A 143 12.23 8.26 10.25
CA ASN A 143 13.39 8.81 10.96
C ASN A 143 14.68 7.99 10.78
N HIS A 144 14.59 6.74 10.30
CA HIS A 144 15.72 5.86 9.97
C HIS A 144 16.11 5.86 8.49
N SER A 145 15.47 6.67 7.64
CA SER A 145 15.77 6.74 6.20
C SER A 145 17.24 7.07 5.91
N MET A 146 17.87 7.88 6.76
CA MET A 146 19.25 8.36 6.61
C MET A 146 20.30 7.56 7.42
N ASP A 147 19.95 6.45 8.05
CA ASP A 147 20.85 5.71 8.95
C ASP A 147 22.19 5.31 8.30
N THR A 148 22.16 4.99 7.03
CA THR A 148 23.37 4.70 6.22
C THR A 148 23.69 5.79 5.20
N ASN A 149 23.22 7.03 5.46
CA ASN A 149 23.36 8.22 4.64
C ASN A 149 22.67 8.09 3.26
N TYR A 150 22.85 9.06 2.38
CA TYR A 150 22.23 9.07 1.05
C TYR A 150 22.52 7.81 0.21
N ASN A 151 23.75 7.29 0.26
CA ASN A 151 24.09 6.04 -0.45
C ASN A 151 23.25 4.85 0.05
N GLY A 152 22.88 4.85 1.33
CA GLY A 152 21.97 3.84 1.88
C GLY A 152 20.54 3.97 1.37
N ILE A 153 20.06 5.20 1.15
CA ILE A 153 18.78 5.43 0.46
C ILE A 153 18.80 4.82 -0.94
N VAL A 154 19.82 5.17 -1.74
CA VAL A 154 19.97 4.64 -3.10
C VAL A 154 20.04 3.11 -3.11
N SER A 155 20.81 2.53 -2.18
CA SER A 155 20.94 1.08 -2.04
C SER A 155 19.61 0.42 -1.65
N THR A 156 18.87 1.00 -0.68
CA THR A 156 17.57 0.51 -0.23
C THR A 156 16.57 0.52 -1.38
N ILE A 157 16.48 1.61 -2.13
CA ILE A 157 15.62 1.72 -3.32
C ILE A 157 15.95 0.62 -4.35
N ASN A 158 17.24 0.39 -4.62
CA ASN A 158 17.66 -0.64 -5.57
C ASN A 158 17.24 -2.04 -5.10
N TYR A 159 17.46 -2.40 -3.83
CA TYR A 159 17.04 -3.71 -3.30
C TYR A 159 15.53 -3.90 -3.30
N LEU A 160 14.75 -2.86 -2.99
CA LEU A 160 13.29 -2.91 -3.10
C LEU A 160 12.83 -3.12 -4.54
N LYS A 161 13.42 -2.38 -5.47
CA LYS A 161 13.15 -2.51 -6.91
C LYS A 161 13.51 -3.91 -7.43
N ASP A 162 14.67 -4.44 -7.05
CA ASP A 162 15.11 -5.79 -7.43
C ASP A 162 14.20 -6.88 -6.84
N ALA A 163 13.66 -6.67 -5.64
CA ALA A 163 12.66 -7.53 -5.03
C ALA A 163 11.25 -7.39 -5.65
N GLY A 164 11.00 -6.38 -6.49
CA GLY A 164 9.69 -6.11 -7.07
C GLY A 164 8.71 -5.40 -6.11
N ILE A 165 9.23 -4.66 -5.14
CA ILE A 165 8.44 -3.83 -4.21
C ILE A 165 8.57 -2.36 -4.62
N SER A 166 7.43 -1.68 -4.73
CA SER A 166 7.42 -0.23 -4.93
C SER A 166 7.72 0.50 -3.63
N HIS A 167 8.43 1.62 -3.71
CA HIS A 167 8.71 2.47 -2.56
C HIS A 167 8.14 3.86 -2.75
N VAL A 168 7.92 4.57 -1.65
CA VAL A 168 7.46 5.96 -1.63
C VAL A 168 8.07 6.70 -0.44
N GLY A 169 8.48 7.96 -0.67
CA GLY A 169 8.94 8.86 0.39
C GLY A 169 10.45 9.07 0.48
N THR A 170 11.29 8.20 -0.13
CA THR A 170 12.70 8.48 -0.38
C THR A 170 12.99 8.44 -1.87
N ASN A 171 13.96 9.25 -2.34
CA ASN A 171 14.14 9.50 -3.77
C ASN A 171 15.62 9.63 -4.12
N THR A 172 15.96 9.37 -5.40
CA THR A 172 17.31 9.51 -5.96
C THR A 172 17.49 10.79 -6.77
N SER A 173 16.41 11.51 -7.05
CA SER A 173 16.42 12.76 -7.83
C SER A 173 15.20 13.63 -7.55
N TRP A 174 15.26 14.90 -7.97
CA TRP A 174 14.10 15.80 -8.00
C TRP A 174 12.98 15.32 -8.91
N TYR A 175 13.30 14.58 -9.96
CA TYR A 175 12.31 13.97 -10.85
C TYR A 175 11.52 12.93 -10.09
N GLU A 176 12.18 11.98 -9.44
CA GLU A 176 11.55 10.89 -8.69
C GLU A 176 10.72 11.42 -7.50
N GLN A 177 11.19 12.47 -6.80
CA GLN A 177 10.41 13.10 -5.72
C GLN A 177 9.07 13.70 -6.21
N ASN A 178 9.01 14.16 -7.44
CA ASN A 178 7.78 14.73 -8.03
C ASN A 178 6.95 13.69 -8.81
N GLU A 179 7.45 12.48 -8.97
CA GLU A 179 6.73 11.37 -9.57
C GLU A 179 5.84 10.69 -8.51
N ILE A 180 4.53 10.79 -8.68
CA ILE A 180 3.59 10.17 -7.74
C ILE A 180 3.50 8.67 -8.01
N LEU A 181 3.73 7.85 -6.96
CA LEU A 181 3.53 6.42 -7.07
C LEU A 181 2.03 6.11 -7.20
N ILE A 182 1.63 5.57 -8.34
CA ILE A 182 0.26 5.09 -8.56
C ILE A 182 0.29 3.58 -8.70
N LYS A 183 -0.65 2.91 -8.04
CA LYS A 183 -1.01 1.52 -8.26
C LYS A 183 -2.44 1.45 -8.78
N GLU A 184 -2.61 0.76 -9.88
CA GLU A 184 -3.94 0.46 -10.43
C GLU A 184 -4.27 -1.01 -10.14
N VAL A 185 -5.36 -1.22 -9.43
CA VAL A 185 -5.84 -2.52 -8.99
C VAL A 185 -7.32 -2.62 -9.30
N ASN A 186 -7.71 -3.59 -10.12
CA ASN A 186 -9.10 -3.79 -10.53
C ASN A 186 -9.78 -2.51 -11.08
N GLY A 187 -9.03 -1.64 -11.78
CA GLY A 187 -9.53 -0.38 -12.33
C GLY A 187 -9.64 0.77 -11.31
N ILE A 188 -9.19 0.57 -10.06
CA ILE A 188 -9.08 1.59 -9.01
C ILE A 188 -7.63 2.08 -8.94
N LYS A 189 -7.41 3.39 -9.13
CA LYS A 189 -6.09 4.04 -9.09
C LYS A 189 -5.84 4.65 -7.73
N VAL A 190 -4.85 4.13 -7.00
CA VAL A 190 -4.43 4.63 -5.70
C VAL A 190 -3.10 5.36 -5.83
N ALA A 191 -3.06 6.65 -5.48
CA ALA A 191 -1.84 7.40 -5.31
C ALA A 191 -1.28 7.18 -3.90
N PHE A 192 -0.01 6.86 -3.78
CA PHE A 192 0.69 6.71 -2.51
C PHE A 192 1.63 7.89 -2.28
N LEU A 193 1.43 8.56 -1.14
CA LEU A 193 2.32 9.61 -0.63
C LEU A 193 2.96 9.13 0.67
N ALA A 194 4.16 9.65 1.00
CA ALA A 194 4.79 9.34 2.28
C ALA A 194 5.65 10.50 2.78
N PHE A 195 5.58 10.80 4.07
CA PHE A 195 6.27 11.91 4.71
C PHE A 195 6.75 11.53 6.12
N THR A 196 7.88 12.10 6.55
CA THR A 196 8.43 11.92 7.90
C THR A 196 8.73 13.24 8.59
N TYR A 197 8.61 13.26 9.93
CA TYR A 197 8.94 14.43 10.74
C TYR A 197 10.46 14.75 10.77
N GLY A 198 11.31 13.82 10.40
CA GLY A 198 12.76 14.03 10.45
C GLY A 198 13.58 12.77 10.21
N THR A 199 14.89 12.85 10.44
CA THR A 199 15.89 11.83 10.14
C THR A 199 16.85 11.60 11.31
N ASN A 200 16.35 11.58 12.57
CA ASN A 200 17.13 11.36 13.79
C ASN A 200 18.38 12.25 13.91
N GLY A 201 18.27 13.51 13.44
CA GLY A 201 19.38 14.48 13.46
C GLY A 201 20.48 14.22 12.42
N ILE A 202 20.33 13.24 11.54
CA ILE A 202 21.23 13.05 10.40
C ILE A 202 20.78 13.99 9.27
N THR A 203 21.56 15.01 9.00
CA THR A 203 21.21 16.02 8.00
C THR A 203 21.13 15.43 6.60
N VAL A 204 20.00 15.66 5.91
CA VAL A 204 19.89 15.43 4.48
C VAL A 204 20.77 16.45 3.76
N PRO A 205 21.73 16.05 2.89
CA PRO A 205 22.60 16.99 2.19
C PRO A 205 21.79 18.00 1.37
N THR A 206 22.17 19.28 1.39
CA THR A 206 21.43 20.36 0.71
C THR A 206 21.31 20.13 -0.80
N ASP A 207 22.36 19.58 -1.42
CA ASP A 207 22.36 19.21 -2.84
C ASP A 207 21.49 17.98 -3.15
N LYS A 208 20.94 17.32 -2.13
CA LYS A 208 20.09 16.15 -2.18
C LYS A 208 18.82 16.31 -1.33
N ALA A 209 18.32 17.54 -1.20
CA ALA A 209 17.13 17.83 -0.39
C ALA A 209 15.87 17.01 -0.84
N PHE A 210 15.88 16.50 -2.06
CA PHE A 210 14.88 15.56 -2.58
C PHE A 210 14.91 14.18 -1.91
N ALA A 211 16.01 13.80 -1.24
CA ALA A 211 16.25 12.39 -0.86
C ALA A 211 15.26 11.84 0.14
N VAL A 212 14.65 12.67 0.99
CA VAL A 212 13.63 12.27 1.98
C VAL A 212 12.49 13.28 1.97
N ASN A 213 11.28 12.79 1.85
CA ASN A 213 10.08 13.61 1.95
C ASN A 213 9.82 13.98 3.41
N LEU A 214 10.25 15.16 3.81
CA LEU A 214 9.98 15.70 5.14
C LEU A 214 8.56 16.25 5.21
N ILE A 215 7.95 16.22 6.41
CA ILE A 215 6.68 16.91 6.69
C ILE A 215 6.92 18.42 6.55
N ASP A 216 6.35 18.99 5.52
CA ASP A 216 6.28 20.41 5.22
C ASP A 216 4.94 20.68 4.54
N ASP A 217 4.17 21.63 5.04
CA ASP A 217 2.79 21.85 4.58
C ASP A 217 2.73 22.19 3.08
N GLU A 218 3.62 23.05 2.57
CA GLU A 218 3.64 23.45 1.16
C GLU A 218 4.01 22.26 0.26
N PHE A 219 4.97 21.45 0.70
CA PHE A 219 5.38 20.25 -0.03
C PHE A 219 4.28 19.18 -0.03
N ILE A 220 3.60 18.95 1.10
CA ILE A 220 2.44 18.05 1.19
C ILE A 220 1.35 18.48 0.22
N LEU A 221 0.97 19.75 0.24
CA LEU A 221 -0.06 20.29 -0.66
C LEU A 221 0.31 20.16 -2.13
N LYS A 222 1.58 20.38 -2.48
CA LYS A 222 2.12 20.15 -3.83
C LYS A 222 1.97 18.70 -4.25
N GLN A 223 2.34 17.74 -3.40
CA GLN A 223 2.23 16.31 -3.71
C GLN A 223 0.77 15.87 -3.89
N ILE A 224 -0.15 16.38 -3.07
CA ILE A 224 -1.58 16.13 -3.22
C ILE A 224 -2.10 16.70 -4.55
N SER A 225 -1.69 17.91 -4.93
CA SER A 225 -2.06 18.53 -6.21
C SER A 225 -1.61 17.66 -7.40
N LEU A 226 -0.35 17.21 -7.38
CA LEU A 226 0.18 16.31 -8.42
C LEU A 226 -0.60 14.98 -8.50
N ALA A 227 -0.98 14.39 -7.36
CA ALA A 227 -1.79 13.18 -7.33
C ALA A 227 -3.17 13.39 -7.97
N LYS A 228 -3.83 14.52 -7.67
CA LYS A 228 -5.12 14.88 -8.27
C LYS A 228 -5.03 15.09 -9.79
N GLU A 229 -3.97 15.75 -10.28
CA GLU A 229 -3.74 15.98 -11.71
C GLU A 229 -3.62 14.67 -12.52
N LEU A 230 -3.26 13.57 -11.86
CA LEU A 230 -3.14 12.23 -12.46
C LEU A 230 -4.46 11.44 -12.48
N ASN A 231 -5.58 12.08 -12.08
CA ASN A 231 -6.91 11.47 -12.03
C ASN A 231 -6.91 10.14 -11.25
N THR A 232 -6.38 10.20 -10.03
CA THR A 232 -6.41 9.05 -9.10
C THR A 232 -7.76 8.96 -8.42
N ASP A 233 -8.20 7.73 -8.16
CA ASP A 233 -9.47 7.46 -7.47
C ASP A 233 -9.34 7.65 -5.95
N LEU A 234 -8.15 7.33 -5.40
CA LEU A 234 -7.84 7.43 -3.97
C LEU A 234 -6.44 8.00 -3.76
N ILE A 235 -6.27 8.80 -2.71
CA ILE A 235 -4.98 9.26 -2.23
C ILE A 235 -4.73 8.69 -0.83
N CYS A 236 -3.69 7.86 -0.70
CA CYS A 236 -3.25 7.24 0.54
C CYS A 236 -1.95 7.89 1.01
N ALA A 237 -1.94 8.50 2.20
CA ALA A 237 -0.77 9.15 2.79
C ALA A 237 -0.20 8.33 3.94
N ASN A 238 1.07 7.93 3.84
CA ASN A 238 1.84 7.29 4.91
C ASN A 238 2.53 8.39 5.72
N MET A 239 2.19 8.50 7.00
CA MET A 239 2.68 9.57 7.88
C MET A 239 3.53 9.00 9.00
N HIS A 240 4.84 9.28 8.96
CA HIS A 240 5.77 8.91 10.03
C HIS A 240 5.91 10.08 11.00
N TRP A 241 5.12 10.07 12.07
CA TRP A 241 4.82 11.23 12.93
C TRP A 241 4.55 10.88 14.39
N GLY A 242 4.23 11.90 15.19
CA GLY A 242 3.85 11.71 16.59
C GLY A 242 5.05 11.62 17.52
N ILE A 243 4.88 10.96 18.65
CA ILE A 243 5.90 10.83 19.70
C ILE A 243 6.00 9.36 20.10
N GLU A 244 7.23 8.82 20.17
CA GLU A 244 7.49 7.44 20.54
C GLU A 244 6.78 7.05 21.84
N TYR A 245 6.14 5.89 21.83
CA TYR A 245 5.47 5.23 22.95
C TYR A 245 4.22 5.92 23.50
N GLN A 246 3.76 7.00 22.89
CA GLN A 246 2.45 7.59 23.20
C GLN A 246 1.33 6.78 22.52
N THR A 247 0.33 6.37 23.32
CA THR A 247 -0.81 5.56 22.86
C THR A 247 -2.00 6.38 22.37
N LYS A 248 -1.87 7.71 22.33
CA LYS A 248 -2.86 8.64 21.77
C LYS A 248 -2.13 9.62 20.88
N GLN A 249 -2.82 10.04 19.82
CA GLN A 249 -2.33 11.09 18.93
C GLN A 249 -2.15 12.42 19.66
N ASN A 250 -1.27 13.25 19.15
CA ASN A 250 -1.05 14.60 19.63
C ASN A 250 -1.70 15.65 18.71
N SER A 251 -1.69 16.92 19.13
CA SER A 251 -2.31 18.01 18.38
C SER A 251 -1.70 18.24 17.00
N GLU A 252 -0.42 17.90 16.80
CA GLU A 252 0.21 18.02 15.47
C GLU A 252 -0.28 16.92 14.52
N GLN A 253 -0.48 15.69 15.02
CA GLN A 253 -1.12 14.63 14.24
C GLN A 253 -2.56 15.01 13.86
N ASP A 254 -3.34 15.61 14.79
CA ASP A 254 -4.69 16.10 14.50
C ASP A 254 -4.68 17.24 13.46
N ARG A 255 -3.73 18.18 13.56
CA ARG A 255 -3.56 19.29 12.60
C ARG A 255 -3.26 18.78 11.20
N LEU A 256 -2.28 17.88 11.08
CA LEU A 256 -1.87 17.29 9.80
C LEU A 256 -2.99 16.42 9.21
N THR A 257 -3.74 15.68 10.03
CA THR A 257 -4.92 14.93 9.58
C THR A 257 -5.94 15.84 8.92
N ASN A 258 -6.24 16.97 9.55
CA ASN A 258 -7.17 17.96 8.99
C ASN A 258 -6.61 18.57 7.68
N LEU A 259 -5.32 18.94 7.65
CA LEU A 259 -4.67 19.46 6.44
C LEU A 259 -4.79 18.45 5.27
N LEU A 260 -4.44 17.20 5.51
CA LEU A 260 -4.46 16.15 4.49
C LEU A 260 -5.89 15.89 3.96
N PHE A 261 -6.85 15.69 4.84
CA PHE A 261 -8.23 15.38 4.45
C PHE A 261 -8.93 16.53 3.73
N THR A 262 -8.81 17.76 4.23
CA THR A 262 -9.42 18.94 3.58
C THR A 262 -8.82 19.23 2.21
N ASN A 263 -7.60 18.73 1.93
CA ASN A 263 -6.95 18.86 0.64
C ASN A 263 -7.07 17.64 -0.26
N GLY A 264 -7.81 16.59 0.15
CA GLY A 264 -8.24 15.53 -0.76
C GLY A 264 -7.65 14.15 -0.50
N VAL A 265 -6.85 13.95 0.55
CA VAL A 265 -6.43 12.62 0.99
C VAL A 265 -7.65 11.82 1.48
N ASP A 266 -7.69 10.53 1.19
CA ASP A 266 -8.76 9.60 1.58
C ASP A 266 -8.39 8.75 2.79
N VAL A 267 -7.14 8.29 2.81
CA VAL A 267 -6.61 7.34 3.80
C VAL A 267 -5.30 7.87 4.36
N ILE A 268 -5.17 7.86 5.70
CA ILE A 268 -3.92 8.17 6.39
C ILE A 268 -3.47 6.93 7.19
N LEU A 269 -2.24 6.49 6.90
CA LEU A 269 -1.58 5.37 7.57
C LEU A 269 -0.43 5.89 8.42
N GLY A 270 -0.62 5.92 9.74
CA GLY A 270 0.36 6.44 10.70
C GLY A 270 1.36 5.41 11.17
N SER A 271 2.59 5.86 11.41
CA SER A 271 3.74 5.09 11.92
C SER A 271 4.62 5.96 12.83
N HIS A 272 5.68 5.42 13.45
CA HIS A 272 6.64 6.04 14.37
C HIS A 272 6.38 5.85 15.87
N PRO A 273 5.17 5.97 16.45
CA PRO A 273 5.02 5.78 17.90
C PRO A 273 5.43 4.40 18.42
N HIS A 274 5.60 3.41 17.54
CA HIS A 274 5.95 2.02 17.87
C HIS A 274 4.94 1.30 18.77
N VAL A 275 3.82 1.93 19.03
CA VAL A 275 2.66 1.41 19.74
C VAL A 275 1.40 1.80 18.98
N LEU A 276 0.35 1.01 19.12
CA LEU A 276 -0.93 1.35 18.52
C LEU A 276 -1.48 2.68 19.04
N GLN A 277 -1.97 3.49 18.13
CA GLN A 277 -2.82 4.66 18.41
C GLN A 277 -4.18 4.45 17.75
N PRO A 278 -5.23 5.20 18.14
CA PRO A 278 -6.59 5.01 17.62
C PRO A 278 -6.70 5.05 16.10
N MET A 279 -7.76 4.47 15.59
CA MET A 279 -8.24 4.66 14.22
C MET A 279 -9.60 5.35 14.23
N GLU A 280 -9.89 6.14 13.22
CA GLU A 280 -11.12 6.92 13.13
C GLU A 280 -11.60 7.05 11.69
N LYS A 281 -12.93 6.97 11.51
CA LYS A 281 -13.62 7.51 10.34
C LYS A 281 -13.89 8.99 10.61
N LYS A 282 -13.57 9.86 9.65
CA LYS A 282 -13.85 11.29 9.71
C LYS A 282 -14.64 11.72 8.48
N THR A 283 -15.80 12.35 8.70
CA THR A 283 -16.55 12.99 7.62
C THR A 283 -16.14 14.46 7.56
N ILE A 284 -15.62 14.88 6.42
CA ILE A 284 -15.23 16.28 6.18
C ILE A 284 -16.17 16.93 5.17
N THR A 285 -16.31 18.24 5.29
CA THR A 285 -17.01 19.07 4.30
C THR A 285 -15.97 19.70 3.37
N LEU A 286 -16.11 19.48 2.07
CA LEU A 286 -15.26 20.04 1.04
C LEU A 286 -15.68 21.50 0.74
N GLU A 287 -14.85 22.24 0.00
CA GLU A 287 -15.11 23.65 -0.35
C GLU A 287 -16.40 23.86 -1.16
N ASP A 288 -16.82 22.86 -1.95
CA ASP A 288 -18.07 22.86 -2.72
C ASP A 288 -19.32 22.54 -1.88
N GLY A 289 -19.16 22.29 -0.57
CA GLY A 289 -20.23 21.94 0.36
C GLY A 289 -20.61 20.44 0.38
N THR A 290 -20.00 19.61 -0.45
CA THR A 290 -20.17 18.16 -0.39
C THR A 290 -19.45 17.56 0.80
N THR A 291 -19.84 16.34 1.23
CA THR A 291 -19.15 15.62 2.29
C THR A 291 -18.40 14.44 1.74
N LYS A 292 -17.27 14.13 2.39
CA LYS A 292 -16.42 12.99 2.09
C LYS A 292 -16.06 12.25 3.37
N ASP A 293 -16.23 10.94 3.36
CA ASP A 293 -15.75 10.07 4.43
C ASP A 293 -14.28 9.69 4.18
N CYS A 294 -13.45 9.84 5.20
CA CYS A 294 -12.03 9.59 5.19
C CYS A 294 -11.64 8.69 6.36
N PHE A 295 -10.52 8.03 6.26
CA PHE A 295 -10.02 7.13 7.30
C PHE A 295 -8.61 7.52 7.76
N VAL A 296 -8.37 7.48 9.07
CA VAL A 296 -7.04 7.60 9.67
C VAL A 296 -6.81 6.51 10.71
N ILE A 297 -5.64 5.88 10.67
CA ILE A 297 -5.03 5.21 11.82
C ILE A 297 -3.79 6.00 12.22
N TYR A 298 -3.75 6.52 13.44
CA TYR A 298 -2.67 7.39 13.88
C TYR A 298 -1.34 6.66 14.10
N SER A 299 -1.37 5.38 14.47
CA SER A 299 -0.20 4.48 14.47
C SER A 299 -0.61 3.02 14.43
N LEU A 300 -0.02 2.28 13.49
CA LEU A 300 -0.15 0.83 13.36
C LEU A 300 0.72 0.05 14.36
N GLY A 301 1.65 0.72 15.07
CA GLY A 301 2.63 0.06 15.92
C GLY A 301 3.67 -0.76 15.15
N ASN A 302 4.44 -1.58 15.88
CA ASN A 302 5.50 -2.39 15.27
C ASN A 302 4.96 -3.70 14.69
N PHE A 303 5.09 -3.87 13.37
CA PHE A 303 4.86 -5.15 12.73
C PHE A 303 6.01 -6.14 12.99
N MET A 304 7.26 -5.69 12.81
CA MET A 304 8.47 -6.46 13.09
C MET A 304 9.45 -5.62 13.88
N SER A 305 9.71 -5.96 15.14
CA SER A 305 10.66 -5.21 15.99
C SER A 305 11.25 -6.08 17.09
N GLY A 306 12.49 -5.78 17.49
CA GLY A 306 13.11 -6.34 18.67
C GLY A 306 12.87 -5.54 19.95
N GLN A 307 12.08 -4.50 19.90
CA GLN A 307 11.74 -3.67 21.06
C GLN A 307 11.00 -4.45 22.15
N THR A 308 11.19 -4.04 23.41
CA THR A 308 10.63 -4.74 24.58
C THR A 308 9.90 -3.82 25.54
N LYS A 309 9.77 -2.53 25.21
CA LYS A 309 8.96 -1.60 26.00
C LYS A 309 7.49 -2.00 25.98
N THR A 310 6.73 -1.55 26.95
CA THR A 310 5.28 -1.84 27.05
C THR A 310 4.56 -1.49 25.76
N ASN A 311 3.71 -2.39 25.29
CA ASN A 311 2.89 -2.30 24.07
C ASN A 311 3.65 -2.29 22.73
N THR A 312 5.00 -2.27 22.70
CA THR A 312 5.77 -2.24 21.45
C THR A 312 5.78 -3.56 20.67
N ARG A 313 5.16 -4.60 21.21
CA ARG A 313 4.97 -5.90 20.54
C ARG A 313 3.58 -6.08 19.96
N ASN A 314 2.69 -5.14 20.22
CA ASN A 314 1.30 -5.13 19.74
C ASN A 314 1.21 -4.34 18.46
N SER A 315 0.55 -4.93 17.47
CA SER A 315 0.23 -4.27 16.22
C SER A 315 -1.04 -4.88 15.63
N VAL A 316 -1.44 -4.43 14.47
CA VAL A 316 -2.55 -4.98 13.70
C VAL A 316 -2.16 -5.14 12.24
N ILE A 317 -2.78 -6.09 11.56
CA ILE A 317 -2.93 -6.06 10.11
C ILE A 317 -4.27 -5.36 9.87
N LEU A 318 -4.24 -4.19 9.27
CA LEU A 318 -5.43 -3.45 8.91
C LEU A 318 -5.91 -3.94 7.55
N ASN A 319 -7.20 -4.21 7.41
CA ASN A 319 -7.81 -4.63 6.15
C ASN A 319 -8.89 -3.62 5.77
N MET A 320 -8.81 -3.10 4.55
CA MET A 320 -9.72 -2.11 3.99
C MET A 320 -10.34 -2.65 2.71
N SER A 321 -11.61 -2.36 2.48
CA SER A 321 -12.29 -2.62 1.21
C SER A 321 -12.79 -1.32 0.59
N PHE A 322 -12.79 -1.30 -0.74
CA PHE A 322 -13.14 -0.14 -1.56
C PHE A 322 -14.02 -0.58 -2.71
N THR A 323 -15.00 0.26 -3.06
CA THR A 323 -15.84 0.08 -4.23
C THR A 323 -15.75 1.33 -5.12
N LYS A 324 -15.53 1.12 -6.41
CA LYS A 324 -15.70 2.13 -7.45
C LYS A 324 -17.00 1.84 -8.18
N ASP A 325 -17.96 2.74 -8.04
CA ASP A 325 -19.26 2.68 -8.67
C ASP A 325 -19.12 2.78 -10.18
N GLY A 326 -19.70 1.83 -10.92
CA GLY A 326 -19.53 1.71 -12.35
C GLY A 326 -20.18 2.85 -13.16
N GLU A 327 -21.22 3.48 -12.62
CA GLU A 327 -21.94 4.55 -13.31
C GLU A 327 -21.34 5.94 -13.00
N THR A 328 -21.09 6.22 -11.73
CA THR A 328 -20.59 7.53 -11.27
C THR A 328 -19.08 7.64 -11.29
N GLU A 329 -18.37 6.51 -11.41
CA GLU A 329 -16.90 6.38 -11.30
C GLU A 329 -16.34 6.87 -9.95
N LYS A 330 -17.20 7.07 -8.95
CA LYS A 330 -16.80 7.50 -7.62
C LYS A 330 -16.32 6.29 -6.80
N THR A 331 -15.15 6.42 -6.19
CA THR A 331 -14.61 5.41 -5.28
C THR A 331 -14.91 5.78 -3.82
N THR A 332 -15.34 4.79 -3.04
CA THR A 332 -15.65 4.89 -1.61
C THR A 332 -14.88 3.84 -0.82
N ILE A 333 -14.64 4.15 0.45
CA ILE A 333 -14.20 3.15 1.43
C ILE A 333 -15.47 2.43 1.88
N ASP A 334 -15.50 1.09 1.86
CA ASP A 334 -16.67 0.33 2.32
C ASP A 334 -16.53 -0.06 3.79
N SER A 335 -15.39 -0.63 4.14
CA SER A 335 -15.15 -1.10 5.50
C SER A 335 -13.66 -1.07 5.87
N VAL A 336 -13.41 -1.00 7.17
CA VAL A 336 -12.09 -1.18 7.77
C VAL A 336 -12.20 -2.15 8.93
N SER A 337 -11.42 -3.22 8.85
CA SER A 337 -11.30 -4.24 9.89
C SER A 337 -9.82 -4.47 10.23
N TYR A 338 -9.54 -5.22 11.30
CA TYR A 338 -8.17 -5.52 11.68
C TYR A 338 -8.00 -6.90 12.27
N VAL A 339 -6.80 -7.47 12.09
CA VAL A 339 -6.34 -8.70 12.75
C VAL A 339 -5.33 -8.31 13.83
N PRO A 340 -5.61 -8.57 15.13
CA PRO A 340 -4.65 -8.32 16.19
C PRO A 340 -3.43 -9.23 16.09
N ILE A 341 -2.23 -8.66 16.07
CA ILE A 341 -0.98 -9.41 15.97
C ILE A 341 -0.02 -9.09 17.11
N TYR A 342 0.87 -10.02 17.39
CA TYR A 342 1.87 -9.90 18.45
C TYR A 342 3.25 -10.38 17.99
N MET A 343 4.27 -9.53 18.13
CA MET A 343 5.67 -9.92 17.92
C MET A 343 6.16 -10.81 19.04
N TYR A 344 6.05 -12.10 18.82
CA TYR A 344 6.47 -13.13 19.78
C TYR A 344 7.95 -13.47 19.62
N LYS A 345 8.60 -13.70 20.76
CA LYS A 345 9.95 -14.26 20.79
C LYS A 345 9.98 -15.45 21.75
N ARG A 346 10.23 -16.63 21.23
CA ARG A 346 10.41 -17.83 22.06
C ARG A 346 11.63 -17.68 22.97
N SER A 347 11.47 -18.01 24.24
CA SER A 347 12.52 -17.83 25.28
C SER A 347 13.68 -18.85 25.19
N SER A 348 13.43 -20.04 24.61
CA SER A 348 14.40 -21.12 24.52
C SER A 348 14.39 -21.77 23.13
N GLY A 349 15.50 -22.48 22.78
CA GLY A 349 15.67 -23.23 21.55
C GLY A 349 16.30 -22.42 20.41
N GLY A 350 17.49 -22.76 19.97
CA GLY A 350 18.25 -22.40 18.79
C GLY A 350 18.01 -21.04 18.12
N THR A 351 17.90 -21.08 16.80
CA THR A 351 17.52 -19.98 15.89
C THR A 351 16.01 -20.03 15.58
N ARG A 352 15.50 -19.04 14.81
CA ARG A 352 14.08 -18.94 14.37
C ARG A 352 13.12 -18.81 15.55
N ARG A 353 13.44 -17.91 16.47
CA ARG A 353 12.66 -17.67 17.70
C ARG A 353 11.61 -16.57 17.56
N TYR A 354 11.78 -15.66 16.60
CA TYR A 354 10.85 -14.58 16.38
C TYR A 354 9.73 -15.01 15.45
N LYS A 355 8.49 -14.69 15.80
CA LYS A 355 7.30 -14.88 14.97
C LYS A 355 6.30 -13.75 15.19
N VAL A 356 5.60 -13.34 14.15
CA VAL A 356 4.40 -12.54 14.25
C VAL A 356 3.22 -13.51 14.38
N LEU A 357 2.54 -13.46 15.52
CA LEU A 357 1.40 -14.31 15.80
C LEU A 357 0.10 -13.56 15.52
N ASP A 358 -0.84 -14.23 14.84
CA ASP A 358 -2.26 -13.89 14.91
C ASP A 358 -2.76 -14.25 16.31
N ILE A 359 -3.11 -13.24 17.11
CA ILE A 359 -3.43 -13.44 18.54
C ILE A 359 -4.69 -14.28 18.70
N GLU A 360 -5.76 -13.97 17.97
CA GLU A 360 -7.05 -14.65 18.12
C GLU A 360 -6.96 -16.10 17.69
N LYS A 361 -6.36 -16.36 16.54
CA LYS A 361 -6.11 -17.72 16.04
C LYS A 361 -5.22 -18.53 16.99
N THR A 362 -4.17 -17.90 17.53
CA THR A 362 -3.25 -18.57 18.46
C THR A 362 -3.94 -18.91 19.78
N ILE A 363 -4.76 -18.01 20.33
CA ILE A 363 -5.60 -18.27 21.52
C ILE A 363 -6.56 -19.43 21.26
N GLN A 364 -7.31 -19.39 20.15
CA GLN A 364 -8.26 -20.43 19.79
C GLN A 364 -7.60 -21.80 19.63
N ASN A 365 -6.45 -21.86 18.96
CA ASN A 365 -5.70 -23.11 18.78
C ASN A 365 -5.20 -23.69 20.11
N TYR A 366 -4.74 -22.84 21.03
CA TYR A 366 -4.36 -23.27 22.37
C TYR A 366 -5.55 -23.83 23.17
N GLU A 367 -6.69 -23.16 23.16
CA GLU A 367 -7.92 -23.60 23.85
C GLU A 367 -8.46 -24.93 23.30
N ASN A 368 -8.37 -25.12 21.99
CA ASN A 368 -8.77 -26.36 21.32
C ASN A 368 -7.74 -27.51 21.46
N GLY A 369 -6.55 -27.23 22.02
CA GLY A 369 -5.47 -28.20 22.14
C GLY A 369 -4.83 -28.60 20.81
N THR A 370 -5.03 -27.80 19.75
CA THR A 370 -4.45 -28.03 18.41
C THR A 370 -3.06 -27.43 18.25
N ASP A 371 -2.68 -26.45 19.09
CA ASP A 371 -1.35 -25.87 19.14
C ASP A 371 -0.75 -26.01 20.54
N THR A 372 0.37 -26.73 20.63
CA THR A 372 1.16 -26.92 21.85
C THR A 372 2.47 -26.12 21.83
N SER A 373 2.69 -25.29 20.81
CA SER A 373 3.93 -24.50 20.65
C SER A 373 4.08 -23.38 21.66
N ILE A 374 2.96 -22.90 22.24
CA ILE A 374 2.92 -21.90 23.29
C ILE A 374 2.51 -22.51 24.63
N GLY A 375 3.16 -22.05 25.73
CA GLY A 375 2.77 -22.45 27.09
C GLY A 375 1.70 -21.50 27.68
N LYS A 376 1.13 -21.91 28.83
CA LYS A 376 0.09 -21.14 29.56
C LYS A 376 0.46 -19.67 29.83
N SER A 377 1.74 -19.39 30.09
CA SER A 377 2.21 -18.00 30.31
C SER A 377 2.04 -17.12 29.05
N VAL A 378 2.39 -17.65 27.87
CA VAL A 378 2.22 -16.94 26.59
C VAL A 378 0.75 -16.75 26.30
N TYR A 379 -0.07 -17.79 26.44
CA TYR A 379 -1.52 -17.72 26.30
C TYR A 379 -2.14 -16.59 27.15
N SER A 380 -1.81 -16.53 28.46
CA SER A 380 -2.31 -15.45 29.34
C SER A 380 -1.81 -14.06 28.92
N THR A 381 -0.59 -13.97 28.38
CA THR A 381 -0.06 -12.72 27.82
C THR A 381 -0.89 -12.31 26.59
N LEU A 382 -1.13 -13.22 25.66
CA LEU A 382 -1.90 -12.93 24.44
C LEU A 382 -3.33 -12.48 24.75
N GLN A 383 -4.01 -13.08 25.74
CA GLN A 383 -5.34 -12.61 26.19
C GLN A 383 -5.30 -11.16 26.72
N THR A 384 -4.26 -10.82 27.48
CA THR A 384 -4.07 -9.47 28.00
C THR A 384 -3.79 -8.47 26.88
N GLU A 385 -2.89 -8.81 25.96
CA GLU A 385 -2.53 -7.92 24.86
C GLU A 385 -3.68 -7.76 23.85
N LEU A 386 -4.47 -8.82 23.59
CA LEU A 386 -5.70 -8.74 22.79
C LEU A 386 -6.69 -7.72 23.35
N SER A 387 -6.88 -7.74 24.68
CA SER A 387 -7.77 -6.78 25.34
C SER A 387 -7.28 -5.33 25.19
N LYS A 388 -5.96 -5.10 25.28
CA LYS A 388 -5.36 -3.77 25.08
C LYS A 388 -5.55 -3.29 23.63
N ILE A 389 -5.29 -4.17 22.65
CA ILE A 389 -5.45 -3.86 21.23
C ILE A 389 -6.91 -3.47 20.96
N LYS A 390 -7.88 -4.30 21.38
CA LYS A 390 -9.30 -4.02 21.18
C LYS A 390 -9.75 -2.71 21.84
N ASN A 391 -9.21 -2.38 23.01
CA ASN A 391 -9.51 -1.13 23.69
C ASN A 391 -8.93 0.10 22.94
N THR A 392 -7.81 -0.03 22.25
CA THR A 392 -7.20 1.06 21.47
C THR A 392 -7.87 1.22 20.11
N MET A 393 -8.11 0.11 19.43
CA MET A 393 -8.63 0.10 18.05
C MET A 393 -10.14 0.29 17.97
N GLY A 394 -10.88 -0.14 19.02
CA GLY A 394 -12.35 -0.14 18.98
C GLY A 394 -12.93 -1.23 18.10
N GLN A 395 -14.11 -0.97 17.53
CA GLN A 395 -14.80 -1.86 16.61
C GLN A 395 -14.31 -1.66 15.17
N ASN A 396 -14.59 -2.65 14.31
CA ASN A 396 -14.48 -2.46 12.86
C ASN A 396 -15.38 -1.29 12.42
N ILE A 397 -14.98 -0.60 11.36
CA ILE A 397 -15.67 0.60 10.86
C ILE A 397 -16.34 0.25 9.53
N GLU A 398 -17.63 0.55 9.44
CA GLU A 398 -18.38 0.56 8.19
C GLU A 398 -18.55 2.01 7.71
N PHE A 399 -18.53 2.22 6.37
CA PHE A 399 -18.55 3.56 5.76
C PHE A 399 -19.87 3.87 5.07
#